data_b87d6eba09a8db821ead0464fc224393
#
_entry.id   b87d6eba09a8db821ead0464fc224393
#
_cell.length_a   1.000
_cell.length_b   1.000
_cell.length_c   1.000
_cell.angle_alpha   90.00
_cell.angle_beta   90.00
_cell.angle_gamma   90.00
#
_symmetry.space_group_name_H-M   'P 1'
#
loop_
_entity.id
_entity.type
_entity.pdbx_description
1 polymer ?
#
loop_
_entity_poly.entity_id
_entity_poly.type
_entity_poly.pdbx_seq_one_letter_code
_entity_poly.pdbx_strand_id
1 'polypeptide(L)'
;MKTKSKILSAILSVSILSASLSAFVSGSLGVQAAESSPTVSANKYKLKDNIQDGVILHCFDWTYNDIKAELPKIAKAGFTSIQTSPAQPNGTGTWYWLYQPISFSIGTNGIGTKAELQSLCDEADKYGIKVIVDVVANHLRGDHNNIDNDLKPSEYWHTFGGGIDWKNRWQVTHGSIGMPDIATENPYVQQKVCNYVQELKSVGVDGLRWDAAKHIGVPSEGDDFWKSVTQYGLYNYGEILGGPDDRSTGNEDIMKEYTDYISVTDSNYGKELRDSFNSGKAPTSSGNWSEKGISNDKLLYWGESHDTWSNNKDWGFSNEMSQNVIDRAYAVAASRNKVTALYFSRPSSTNKESIKMGEKGSTHYTSSEVAQINKFHNAMDGKADYYTVSDGCSVITRKDGGA
;
A
#
# COMPACT_ATOMS: atom_id res chain seq x y z
N MET A 1 61.63 -24.78 -14.54
CA MET A 1 61.83 -23.89 -15.68
C MET A 1 60.71 -22.85 -15.61
N LYS A 2 60.91 -21.66 -15.05
CA LYS A 2 61.32 -20.41 -15.73
C LYS A 2 60.54 -20.26 -17.05
N THR A 3 59.59 -19.25 -17.19
CA THR A 3 59.99 -17.89 -17.45
C THR A 3 58.81 -16.93 -17.21
N LYS A 4 59.18 -15.76 -16.69
CA LYS A 4 58.41 -14.51 -16.53
C LYS A 4 58.29 -13.76 -17.85
N SER A 5 57.33 -12.85 -17.98
CA SER A 5 57.51 -11.51 -18.56
C SER A 5 56.12 -10.90 -18.83
N LYS A 6 55.76 -9.78 -18.58
CA LYS A 6 56.07 -8.37 -18.26
C LYS A 6 54.97 -7.49 -18.85
N ILE A 7 54.47 -6.70 -18.05
CA ILE A 7 53.85 -5.35 -18.13
C ILE A 7 54.16 -4.57 -19.42
N LEU A 8 53.13 -3.88 -19.98
CA LEU A 8 53.36 -2.57 -20.58
C LEU A 8 52.13 -1.66 -20.42
N SER A 9 52.34 -0.61 -19.67
CA SER A 9 51.46 0.60 -19.60
C SER A 9 51.71 1.45 -20.84
N ALA A 10 50.69 2.10 -21.37
CA ALA A 10 50.84 3.21 -22.30
C ALA A 10 49.92 4.36 -21.87
N ILE A 11 50.54 5.37 -21.33
CA ILE A 11 50.02 6.73 -21.13
C ILE A 11 50.11 7.46 -22.48
N LEU A 12 49.10 8.16 -22.90
CA LEU A 12 49.28 9.16 -23.94
C LEU A 12 48.56 10.46 -23.55
N SER A 13 49.39 11.50 -23.57
CA SER A 13 49.13 12.86 -23.11
C SER A 13 48.62 13.78 -24.23
N VAL A 14 47.68 14.65 -23.88
CA VAL A 14 47.59 16.11 -24.17
C VAL A 14 48.00 16.65 -25.54
N SER A 15 47.11 17.41 -26.17
CA SER A 15 47.47 18.60 -26.88
C SER A 15 46.36 19.65 -26.81
N ILE A 16 46.70 20.77 -26.20
CA ILE A 16 45.96 22.03 -26.16
C ILE A 16 46.26 22.75 -27.47
N LEU A 17 45.26 23.27 -28.13
CA LEU A 17 45.44 24.35 -29.13
C LEU A 17 44.45 25.48 -28.86
N SER A 18 45.01 26.63 -28.51
CA SER A 18 44.37 27.91 -28.34
C SER A 18 44.38 28.70 -29.66
N ALA A 19 43.26 29.33 -30.01
CA ALA A 19 43.23 30.54 -30.82
C ALA A 19 41.88 31.25 -30.68
N SER A 20 41.89 32.32 -30.01
CA SER A 20 41.61 33.75 -30.18
C SER A 20 40.27 34.17 -30.80
N LEU A 21 39.50 34.82 -29.94
CA LEU A 21 38.85 36.16 -30.00
C LEU A 21 38.06 36.58 -31.25
N SER A 22 36.75 36.72 -31.07
CA SER A 22 36.02 37.92 -31.54
C SER A 22 34.82 38.20 -30.64
N ALA A 23 34.77 39.36 -30.06
CA ALA A 23 33.71 39.90 -29.24
C ALA A 23 32.50 40.31 -30.09
N PHE A 24 31.28 39.96 -29.63
CA PHE A 24 30.08 40.77 -29.86
C PHE A 24 29.26 40.87 -28.57
N VAL A 25 28.82 42.08 -28.34
CA VAL A 25 28.26 42.64 -27.13
C VAL A 25 26.76 42.35 -27.03
N SER A 26 26.32 42.17 -25.79
CA SER A 26 25.01 42.47 -25.17
C SER A 26 23.81 41.58 -25.43
N GLY A 27 23.40 41.04 -24.32
CA GLY A 27 22.09 40.42 -24.10
C GLY A 27 22.10 39.65 -22.79
N SER A 28 21.99 40.36 -21.65
CA SER A 28 21.85 39.73 -20.33
C SER A 28 20.50 39.06 -20.24
N LEU A 29 20.40 37.78 -20.61
CA LEU A 29 19.39 36.87 -20.11
C LEU A 29 19.98 36.25 -18.84
N GLY A 30 19.46 36.68 -17.70
CA GLY A 30 19.76 36.07 -16.43
C GLY A 30 19.35 34.58 -16.48
N VAL A 31 20.34 33.71 -16.59
CA VAL A 31 20.20 32.32 -16.25
C VAL A 31 20.05 32.30 -14.74
N GLN A 32 18.81 32.23 -14.25
CA GLN A 32 18.59 31.84 -12.89
C GLN A 32 19.25 30.46 -12.74
N ALA A 33 20.28 30.41 -11.93
CA ALA A 33 20.84 29.15 -11.49
C ALA A 33 19.67 28.33 -10.90
N ALA A 34 19.44 27.17 -11.45
CA ALA A 34 18.52 26.20 -10.82
C ALA A 34 19.01 26.04 -9.37
N GLU A 35 18.19 26.45 -8.42
CA GLU A 35 18.43 26.17 -7.02
C GLU A 35 18.64 24.67 -6.92
N SER A 36 19.82 24.28 -6.47
CA SER A 36 20.10 22.88 -6.14
C SER A 36 19.03 22.44 -5.16
N SER A 37 18.23 21.46 -5.54
CA SER A 37 17.32 20.78 -4.63
C SER A 37 18.08 20.50 -3.33
N PRO A 38 17.50 20.79 -2.15
CA PRO A 38 18.20 20.56 -0.91
C PRO A 38 18.59 19.09 -0.86
N THR A 39 19.88 18.82 -0.72
CA THR A 39 20.40 17.47 -0.47
C THR A 39 19.58 16.91 0.68
N VAL A 40 18.83 15.83 0.38
CA VAL A 40 18.07 15.10 1.38
C VAL A 40 19.02 14.80 2.53
N SER A 41 18.75 15.38 3.69
CA SER A 41 19.48 15.06 4.92
C SER A 41 19.39 13.56 5.09
N ALA A 42 20.54 12.87 5.15
CA ALA A 42 20.60 11.43 5.35
C ALA A 42 19.55 11.02 6.39
N ASN A 43 18.64 10.13 6.01
CA ASN A 43 17.42 9.73 6.72
C ASN A 43 17.59 9.76 8.26
N LYS A 44 17.24 10.86 8.86
CA LYS A 44 17.44 11.17 10.29
C LYS A 44 16.84 10.08 11.20
N TYR A 45 15.79 9.44 10.73
CA TYR A 45 15.05 8.43 11.49
C TYR A 45 15.47 7.01 11.13
N LYS A 46 16.39 6.81 10.17
CA LYS A 46 16.85 5.50 9.67
C LYS A 46 15.70 4.61 9.23
N LEU A 47 14.74 5.21 8.56
CA LEU A 47 13.60 4.48 7.99
C LEU A 47 14.07 3.60 6.83
N LYS A 48 13.33 2.53 6.53
CA LYS A 48 13.60 1.67 5.36
C LYS A 48 13.19 2.38 4.08
N ASP A 49 14.03 2.28 3.05
CA ASP A 49 13.75 2.88 1.75
C ASP A 49 12.72 2.07 0.94
N ASN A 50 12.67 0.76 1.18
CA ASN A 50 11.76 -0.15 0.50
C ASN A 50 10.48 -0.32 1.34
N ILE A 51 9.31 -0.07 0.73
CA ILE A 51 8.00 -0.22 1.39
C ILE A 51 7.79 -1.64 1.91
N GLN A 52 8.21 -2.64 1.12
CA GLN A 52 8.04 -4.05 1.42
C GLN A 52 8.73 -4.50 2.72
N ASP A 53 9.83 -3.85 3.08
CA ASP A 53 10.62 -4.17 4.28
C ASP A 53 10.23 -3.29 5.48
N GLY A 54 9.09 -2.59 5.41
CA GLY A 54 8.73 -1.56 6.35
C GLY A 54 7.36 -1.72 7.00
N VAL A 55 6.96 -0.66 7.66
CA VAL A 55 5.67 -0.55 8.35
C VAL A 55 4.87 0.63 7.84
N ILE A 56 3.59 0.39 7.58
CA ILE A 56 2.65 1.35 6.98
C ILE A 56 1.73 1.90 8.07
N LEU A 57 1.59 3.22 8.14
CA LEU A 57 0.48 3.85 8.86
C LEU A 57 -0.68 4.08 7.89
N HIS A 58 -1.81 3.42 8.11
CA HIS A 58 -3.03 3.70 7.36
C HIS A 58 -3.70 4.94 7.92
N CYS A 59 -3.55 6.06 7.24
CA CYS A 59 -4.16 7.35 7.53
C CYS A 59 -5.56 7.40 6.90
N PHE A 60 -6.42 6.46 7.33
CA PHE A 60 -7.76 6.28 6.79
C PHE A 60 -8.57 7.58 6.93
N ASP A 61 -9.07 8.06 5.80
CA ASP A 61 -9.96 9.22 5.69
C ASP A 61 -9.34 10.59 6.03
N TRP A 62 -8.04 10.64 6.41
CA TRP A 62 -7.39 11.91 6.72
C TRP A 62 -7.20 12.78 5.48
N THR A 63 -7.30 14.10 5.65
CA THR A 63 -6.89 15.01 4.58
C THR A 63 -5.39 14.91 4.30
N TYR A 64 -4.97 15.17 3.06
CA TYR A 64 -3.54 15.23 2.72
C TYR A 64 -2.78 16.24 3.57
N ASN A 65 -3.42 17.35 3.93
CA ASN A 65 -2.83 18.38 4.78
C ASN A 65 -2.66 17.91 6.24
N ASP A 66 -3.62 17.13 6.78
CA ASP A 66 -3.48 16.55 8.12
C ASP A 66 -2.35 15.53 8.16
N ILE A 67 -2.24 14.67 7.14
CA ILE A 67 -1.13 13.71 7.03
C ILE A 67 0.19 14.45 6.97
N LYS A 68 0.29 15.46 6.10
CA LYS A 68 1.50 16.29 5.95
C LYS A 68 1.94 16.92 7.26
N ALA A 69 1.01 17.43 8.07
CA ALA A 69 1.30 18.02 9.36
C ALA A 69 1.82 17.00 10.40
N GLU A 70 1.47 15.73 10.26
CA GLU A 70 1.87 14.65 11.17
C GLU A 70 3.15 13.92 10.75
N LEU A 71 3.69 14.13 9.54
CA LEU A 71 4.89 13.43 9.04
C LEU A 71 6.07 13.41 10.01
N PRO A 72 6.41 14.50 10.73
CA PRO A 72 7.50 14.47 11.72
C PRO A 72 7.27 13.46 12.84
N LYS A 73 6.02 13.30 13.29
CA LYS A 73 5.65 12.37 14.36
C LYS A 73 5.59 10.95 13.83
N ILE A 74 5.09 10.76 12.61
CA ILE A 74 5.02 9.47 11.90
C ILE A 74 6.43 8.93 11.72
N ALA A 75 7.36 9.72 11.20
CA ALA A 75 8.78 9.34 11.06
C ALA A 75 9.43 9.02 12.40
N LYS A 76 9.18 9.84 13.44
CA LYS A 76 9.71 9.61 14.78
C LYS A 76 9.20 8.29 15.40
N ALA A 77 7.95 7.93 15.10
CA ALA A 77 7.35 6.66 15.53
C ALA A 77 7.86 5.46 14.73
N GLY A 78 8.69 5.68 13.69
CA GLY A 78 9.35 4.62 12.93
C GLY A 78 8.53 4.05 11.78
N PHE A 79 7.41 4.66 11.41
CA PHE A 79 6.69 4.28 10.18
C PHE A 79 7.50 4.68 8.96
N THR A 80 7.60 3.75 8.02
CA THR A 80 8.37 3.92 6.76
C THR A 80 7.49 4.40 5.63
N SER A 81 6.19 4.18 5.76
CA SER A 81 5.22 4.54 4.75
C SER A 81 3.91 5.00 5.38
N ILE A 82 3.17 5.80 4.63
CA ILE A 82 1.76 6.11 4.92
C ILE A 82 0.88 5.60 3.79
N GLN A 83 -0.36 5.23 4.13
CA GLN A 83 -1.39 4.93 3.16
C GLN A 83 -2.52 5.94 3.29
N THR A 84 -2.90 6.57 2.18
CA THR A 84 -4.07 7.44 2.09
C THR A 84 -5.29 6.65 1.62
N SER A 85 -6.48 7.18 1.85
CA SER A 85 -7.70 6.74 1.17
C SER A 85 -7.67 7.11 -0.33
N PRO A 86 -8.64 6.62 -1.15
CA PRO A 86 -8.62 6.82 -2.60
C PRO A 86 -8.57 8.29 -3.05
N ALA A 87 -7.70 8.57 -4.02
CA ALA A 87 -7.53 9.90 -4.62
C ALA A 87 -8.51 10.18 -5.78
N GLN A 88 -9.36 9.22 -6.13
CA GLN A 88 -10.30 9.31 -7.24
C GLN A 88 -11.45 10.28 -6.94
N PRO A 89 -12.04 10.94 -7.95
CA PRO A 89 -13.21 11.78 -7.76
C PRO A 89 -14.42 10.93 -7.38
N ASN A 90 -15.21 11.44 -6.43
CA ASN A 90 -16.35 10.70 -5.86
C ASN A 90 -17.44 11.65 -5.34
N GLY A 91 -18.41 11.11 -4.60
CA GLY A 91 -19.38 11.88 -3.85
C GLY A 91 -18.77 12.59 -2.63
N THR A 92 -19.59 13.19 -1.82
CA THR A 92 -19.21 13.91 -0.61
C THR A 92 -19.98 13.40 0.60
N GLY A 93 -19.45 13.58 1.81
CA GLY A 93 -20.10 13.27 3.08
C GLY A 93 -19.37 12.24 3.90
N THR A 94 -19.85 11.00 3.92
CA THR A 94 -19.27 9.89 4.67
C THR A 94 -18.11 9.23 3.93
N TRP A 95 -17.21 8.59 4.68
CA TRP A 95 -15.99 7.96 4.18
C TRP A 95 -16.19 6.97 3.03
N TYR A 96 -17.28 6.19 3.03
CA TYR A 96 -17.51 5.15 2.01
C TYR A 96 -17.74 5.68 0.60
N TRP A 97 -17.99 7.00 0.43
CA TRP A 97 -18.01 7.63 -0.88
C TRP A 97 -16.63 7.63 -1.56
N LEU A 98 -15.53 7.57 -0.78
CA LEU A 98 -14.18 7.42 -1.31
C LEU A 98 -14.01 6.11 -2.09
N TYR A 99 -14.78 5.08 -1.72
CA TYR A 99 -14.80 3.77 -2.39
C TYR A 99 -15.91 3.66 -3.45
N GLN A 100 -16.48 4.77 -3.88
CA GLN A 100 -17.46 4.86 -4.96
C GLN A 100 -17.01 5.89 -6.00
N PRO A 101 -15.88 5.66 -6.67
CA PRO A 101 -15.32 6.61 -7.62
C PRO A 101 -16.17 6.73 -8.88
N ILE A 102 -15.99 7.85 -9.58
CA ILE A 102 -16.68 8.12 -10.85
C ILE A 102 -15.76 8.06 -12.06
N SER A 103 -14.44 7.98 -11.85
CA SER A 103 -13.44 7.85 -12.92
C SER A 103 -12.13 7.28 -12.41
N PHE A 104 -11.24 6.94 -13.35
CA PHE A 104 -9.84 6.59 -13.09
C PHE A 104 -8.95 7.81 -13.36
N SER A 105 -8.92 8.73 -12.41
CA SER A 105 -8.08 9.94 -12.42
C SER A 105 -7.92 10.47 -11.00
N ILE A 106 -6.92 11.33 -10.74
CA ILE A 106 -6.86 12.08 -9.48
C ILE A 106 -7.92 13.17 -9.53
N GLY A 107 -8.81 13.17 -8.55
CA GLY A 107 -9.88 14.15 -8.43
C GLY A 107 -9.70 15.12 -7.27
N THR A 108 -10.67 16.01 -7.13
CA THR A 108 -10.90 16.73 -5.88
C THR A 108 -12.00 15.99 -5.13
N ASN A 109 -11.71 15.60 -3.91
CA ASN A 109 -12.64 14.91 -3.03
C ASN A 109 -12.52 15.43 -1.59
N GLY A 110 -13.20 14.81 -0.62
CA GLY A 110 -13.20 15.29 0.77
C GLY A 110 -11.87 15.20 1.51
N ILE A 111 -10.87 14.49 0.96
CA ILE A 111 -9.53 14.38 1.56
C ILE A 111 -8.50 15.33 0.91
N GLY A 112 -8.84 15.94 -0.23
CA GLY A 112 -7.99 16.97 -0.85
C GLY A 112 -8.00 17.00 -2.36
N THR A 113 -7.02 17.69 -2.91
CA THR A 113 -6.81 17.95 -4.33
C THR A 113 -5.52 17.28 -4.82
N LYS A 114 -5.35 17.17 -6.15
CA LYS A 114 -4.11 16.69 -6.77
C LYS A 114 -2.86 17.47 -6.30
N ALA A 115 -2.98 18.80 -6.18
CA ALA A 115 -1.87 19.63 -5.72
C ALA A 115 -1.51 19.38 -4.25
N GLU A 116 -2.49 19.10 -3.40
CA GLU A 116 -2.26 18.76 -1.99
C GLU A 116 -1.63 17.36 -1.86
N LEU A 117 -2.05 16.38 -2.69
CA LEU A 117 -1.42 15.07 -2.75
C LEU A 117 0.06 15.20 -3.17
N GLN A 118 0.36 15.94 -4.23
CA GLN A 118 1.73 16.20 -4.65
C GLN A 118 2.53 16.86 -3.52
N SER A 119 1.97 17.89 -2.87
CA SER A 119 2.62 18.55 -1.74
C SER A 119 2.84 17.62 -0.54
N LEU A 120 1.99 16.63 -0.33
CA LEU A 120 2.19 15.58 0.67
C LEU A 120 3.38 14.69 0.29
N CYS A 121 3.46 14.23 -0.96
CA CYS A 121 4.57 13.40 -1.45
C CYS A 121 5.91 14.15 -1.33
N ASP A 122 5.97 15.40 -1.81
CA ASP A 122 7.17 16.25 -1.72
C ASP A 122 7.64 16.46 -0.27
N GLU A 123 6.71 16.54 0.68
CA GLU A 123 7.05 16.70 2.10
C GLU A 123 7.47 15.36 2.71
N ALA A 124 6.79 14.24 2.36
CA ALA A 124 7.08 12.90 2.87
C ALA A 124 8.51 12.47 2.52
N ASP A 125 8.98 12.79 1.31
CA ASP A 125 10.34 12.53 0.85
C ASP A 125 11.42 13.12 1.78
N LYS A 126 11.17 14.30 2.37
CA LYS A 126 12.10 14.94 3.31
C LYS A 126 12.31 14.14 4.59
N TYR A 127 11.36 13.29 4.93
CA TYR A 127 11.42 12.39 6.09
C TYR A 127 11.82 10.96 5.73
N GLY A 128 11.92 10.63 4.45
CA GLY A 128 12.12 9.27 3.95
C GLY A 128 10.87 8.40 4.11
N ILE A 129 9.68 9.00 4.17
CA ILE A 129 8.40 8.31 4.24
C ILE A 129 7.88 8.12 2.83
N LYS A 130 7.41 6.90 2.51
CA LYS A 130 6.77 6.55 1.25
C LYS A 130 5.27 6.77 1.30
N VAL A 131 4.70 7.21 0.17
CA VAL A 131 3.26 7.48 0.06
C VAL A 131 2.58 6.39 -0.77
N ILE A 132 1.63 5.69 -0.16
CA ILE A 132 0.79 4.69 -0.80
C ILE A 132 -0.61 5.28 -0.95
N VAL A 133 -1.20 5.16 -2.13
CA VAL A 133 -2.58 5.59 -2.39
C VAL A 133 -3.46 4.37 -2.60
N ASP A 134 -4.63 4.38 -1.97
CA ASP A 134 -5.66 3.38 -2.21
C ASP A 134 -6.30 3.58 -3.59
N VAL A 135 -6.53 2.51 -4.33
CA VAL A 135 -7.03 2.53 -5.71
C VAL A 135 -8.22 1.59 -5.84
N VAL A 136 -9.38 2.16 -6.15
CA VAL A 136 -10.59 1.39 -6.48
C VAL A 136 -10.61 1.15 -7.98
N ALA A 137 -10.40 -0.10 -8.40
CA ALA A 137 -10.35 -0.48 -9.82
C ALA A 137 -11.39 -1.54 -10.22
N ASN A 138 -11.91 -2.30 -9.25
CA ASN A 138 -12.89 -3.36 -9.51
C ASN A 138 -14.27 -2.82 -9.87
N HIS A 139 -14.64 -1.64 -9.40
CA HIS A 139 -15.98 -1.10 -9.54
C HIS A 139 -15.99 0.42 -9.58
N LEU A 140 -17.07 0.99 -10.02
CA LEU A 140 -17.36 2.42 -9.92
C LEU A 140 -18.71 2.63 -9.23
N ARG A 141 -19.06 3.90 -9.04
CA ARG A 141 -20.32 4.32 -8.43
C ARG A 141 -21.54 3.73 -9.15
N GLY A 142 -22.56 3.34 -8.39
CA GLY A 142 -23.79 2.75 -8.93
C GLY A 142 -24.63 3.68 -9.78
N ASP A 143 -24.46 5.00 -9.67
CA ASP A 143 -25.15 5.98 -10.53
C ASP A 143 -24.38 6.16 -11.84
N HIS A 144 -24.74 5.35 -12.82
CA HIS A 144 -24.13 5.32 -14.15
C HIS A 144 -24.19 6.66 -14.91
N ASN A 145 -25.11 7.56 -14.56
CA ASN A 145 -25.19 8.87 -15.19
C ASN A 145 -24.03 9.78 -14.77
N ASN A 146 -23.50 9.58 -13.58
CA ASN A 146 -22.46 10.42 -12.96
C ASN A 146 -21.04 9.88 -13.08
N ILE A 147 -20.83 8.74 -13.76
CA ILE A 147 -19.48 8.27 -14.07
C ILE A 147 -18.92 8.93 -15.32
N ASP A 148 -17.61 8.83 -15.52
CA ASP A 148 -16.91 9.29 -16.71
C ASP A 148 -17.59 8.75 -17.99
N ASN A 149 -17.86 9.63 -18.95
CA ASN A 149 -18.56 9.26 -20.18
C ASN A 149 -17.84 8.18 -20.96
N ASP A 150 -16.51 8.15 -20.91
CA ASP A 150 -15.67 7.15 -21.57
C ASP A 150 -15.83 5.74 -20.99
N LEU A 151 -16.42 5.63 -19.80
CA LEU A 151 -16.64 4.35 -19.12
C LEU A 151 -18.12 3.90 -19.15
N LYS A 152 -19.00 4.62 -19.84
CA LYS A 152 -20.43 4.28 -19.97
C LYS A 152 -20.77 3.14 -20.91
N PRO A 153 -20.00 2.85 -21.99
CA PRO A 153 -20.32 1.72 -22.87
C PRO A 153 -20.46 0.41 -22.10
N SER A 154 -21.48 -0.38 -22.48
CA SER A 154 -21.86 -1.60 -21.76
C SER A 154 -20.81 -2.70 -21.82
N GLU A 155 -19.95 -2.70 -22.83
CA GLU A 155 -18.84 -3.63 -22.99
C GLU A 155 -17.71 -3.49 -21.96
N TYR A 156 -17.75 -2.44 -21.13
CA TYR A 156 -16.79 -2.21 -20.03
C TYR A 156 -17.29 -2.73 -18.69
N TRP A 157 -18.45 -3.40 -18.67
CA TRP A 157 -19.10 -3.83 -17.44
C TRP A 157 -19.49 -5.30 -17.51
N HIS A 158 -19.26 -6.00 -16.41
CA HIS A 158 -19.83 -7.31 -16.24
C HIS A 158 -21.34 -7.23 -16.03
N THR A 159 -22.07 -8.16 -16.65
CA THR A 159 -23.54 -8.18 -16.61
C THR A 159 -24.11 -9.30 -15.74
N PHE A 160 -23.26 -9.96 -14.94
CA PHE A 160 -23.71 -10.98 -14.03
C PHE A 160 -24.65 -10.37 -12.97
N GLY A 161 -25.96 -10.63 -13.11
CA GLY A 161 -27.02 -9.97 -12.36
C GLY A 161 -27.54 -10.73 -11.15
N GLY A 162 -26.85 -11.77 -10.69
CA GLY A 162 -27.23 -12.57 -9.51
C GLY A 162 -26.41 -12.21 -8.27
N GLY A 163 -26.81 -12.72 -7.11
CA GLY A 163 -25.95 -12.73 -5.92
C GLY A 163 -24.74 -13.64 -6.18
N ILE A 164 -23.56 -13.22 -5.68
CA ILE A 164 -22.33 -14.01 -5.84
C ILE A 164 -22.43 -15.31 -5.04
N ASP A 165 -22.25 -16.45 -5.69
CA ASP A 165 -21.86 -17.69 -5.02
C ASP A 165 -20.36 -17.60 -4.70
N TRP A 166 -20.03 -17.33 -3.47
CA TRP A 166 -18.65 -17.20 -2.97
C TRP A 166 -17.80 -18.47 -3.10
N LYS A 167 -18.38 -19.56 -3.50
CA LYS A 167 -17.66 -20.81 -3.85
C LYS A 167 -17.34 -20.92 -5.33
N ASN A 168 -17.85 -20.00 -6.15
CA ASN A 168 -17.64 -19.94 -7.57
C ASN A 168 -16.71 -18.77 -7.91
N ARG A 169 -15.45 -19.07 -8.14
CA ARG A 169 -14.42 -18.06 -8.40
C ARG A 169 -14.77 -17.15 -9.57
N TRP A 170 -15.36 -17.68 -10.65
CA TRP A 170 -15.77 -16.86 -11.79
C TRP A 170 -16.82 -15.81 -11.37
N GLN A 171 -17.78 -16.20 -10.52
CA GLN A 171 -18.77 -15.23 -10.02
C GLN A 171 -18.15 -14.20 -9.08
N VAL A 172 -17.08 -14.56 -8.36
CA VAL A 172 -16.35 -13.61 -7.51
C VAL A 172 -15.66 -12.54 -8.34
N THR A 173 -15.14 -12.89 -9.53
CA THR A 173 -14.43 -11.96 -10.42
C THR A 173 -15.32 -11.24 -11.44
N HIS A 174 -16.61 -11.62 -11.55
CA HIS A 174 -17.52 -11.02 -12.52
C HIS A 174 -18.84 -10.54 -11.87
N GLY A 175 -18.93 -10.58 -10.56
CA GLY A 175 -20.14 -10.28 -9.82
C GLY A 175 -20.04 -9.00 -9.01
N SER A 176 -21.14 -8.25 -8.99
CA SER A 176 -21.24 -7.02 -8.22
C SER A 176 -21.14 -7.27 -6.71
N ILE A 177 -20.27 -6.54 -6.04
CA ILE A 177 -20.13 -6.50 -4.57
C ILE A 177 -20.95 -5.36 -3.94
N GLY A 178 -22.01 -4.93 -4.62
CA GLY A 178 -22.89 -3.84 -4.20
C GLY A 178 -22.79 -2.61 -5.08
N MET A 179 -21.79 -2.58 -5.97
CA MET A 179 -21.59 -1.56 -7.00
C MET A 179 -21.33 -2.24 -8.35
N PRO A 180 -21.59 -1.54 -9.48
CA PRO A 180 -21.35 -2.10 -10.80
C PRO A 180 -19.91 -2.55 -10.98
N ASP A 181 -19.74 -3.80 -11.37
CA ASP A 181 -18.47 -4.47 -11.56
C ASP A 181 -17.92 -4.16 -12.93
N ILE A 182 -16.66 -3.70 -13.02
CA ILE A 182 -16.05 -3.31 -14.29
C ILE A 182 -15.27 -4.49 -14.91
N ALA A 183 -15.34 -4.65 -16.22
CA ALA A 183 -14.62 -5.70 -16.94
C ALA A 183 -13.12 -5.39 -16.98
N THR A 184 -12.39 -5.81 -15.95
CA THR A 184 -10.95 -5.52 -15.79
C THR A 184 -10.09 -6.21 -16.83
N GLU A 185 -10.56 -7.29 -17.46
CA GLU A 185 -9.94 -7.96 -18.60
C GLU A 185 -10.04 -7.15 -19.90
N ASN A 186 -10.91 -6.11 -19.94
CA ASN A 186 -11.07 -5.28 -21.13
C ASN A 186 -9.84 -4.36 -21.32
N PRO A 187 -9.16 -4.39 -22.49
CA PRO A 187 -7.94 -3.61 -22.72
C PRO A 187 -8.14 -2.10 -22.61
N TYR A 188 -9.33 -1.58 -22.92
CA TYR A 188 -9.61 -0.15 -22.76
C TYR A 188 -9.71 0.24 -21.29
N VAL A 189 -10.37 -0.58 -20.48
CA VAL A 189 -10.44 -0.40 -19.02
C VAL A 189 -9.03 -0.43 -18.43
N GLN A 190 -8.22 -1.43 -18.79
CA GLN A 190 -6.82 -1.53 -18.39
C GLN A 190 -6.03 -0.27 -18.74
N GLN A 191 -6.19 0.25 -19.97
CA GLN A 191 -5.51 1.48 -20.39
C GLN A 191 -5.94 2.69 -19.54
N LYS A 192 -7.22 2.81 -19.19
CA LYS A 192 -7.71 3.90 -18.32
C LYS A 192 -7.09 3.83 -16.92
N VAL A 193 -7.03 2.63 -16.35
CA VAL A 193 -6.37 2.41 -15.03
C VAL A 193 -4.86 2.65 -15.13
N CYS A 194 -4.19 2.20 -16.19
CA CYS A 194 -2.77 2.48 -16.42
C CYS A 194 -2.47 3.99 -16.48
N ASN A 195 -3.32 4.76 -17.15
CA ASN A 195 -3.17 6.22 -17.20
C ASN A 195 -3.30 6.84 -15.80
N TYR A 196 -4.23 6.35 -14.99
CA TYR A 196 -4.38 6.78 -13.60
C TYR A 196 -3.17 6.41 -12.73
N VAL A 197 -2.63 5.21 -12.88
CA VAL A 197 -1.38 4.79 -12.19
C VAL A 197 -0.21 5.71 -12.56
N GLN A 198 -0.08 6.05 -13.85
CA GLN A 198 0.96 6.99 -14.30
C GLN A 198 0.73 8.41 -13.76
N GLU A 199 -0.52 8.84 -13.65
CA GLU A 199 -0.87 10.13 -13.04
C GLU A 199 -0.48 10.16 -11.57
N LEU A 200 -0.80 9.11 -10.78
CA LEU A 200 -0.37 8.97 -9.38
C LEU A 200 1.15 9.01 -9.25
N LYS A 201 1.86 8.23 -10.08
CA LYS A 201 3.33 8.27 -10.11
C LYS A 201 3.87 9.66 -10.41
N SER A 202 3.24 10.40 -11.32
CA SER A 202 3.70 11.73 -11.72
C SER A 202 3.63 12.79 -10.61
N VAL A 203 2.83 12.56 -9.58
CA VAL A 203 2.71 13.43 -8.40
C VAL A 203 3.52 12.94 -7.19
N GLY A 204 4.36 11.90 -7.38
CA GLY A 204 5.28 11.43 -6.36
C GLY A 204 4.77 10.26 -5.49
N VAL A 205 3.68 9.60 -5.88
CA VAL A 205 3.20 8.39 -5.18
C VAL A 205 4.19 7.25 -5.38
N ASP A 206 4.53 6.52 -4.32
CA ASP A 206 5.51 5.42 -4.30
C ASP A 206 4.87 4.04 -4.37
N GLY A 207 3.62 3.91 -3.98
CA GLY A 207 2.93 2.62 -3.95
C GLY A 207 1.42 2.72 -4.05
N LEU A 208 0.79 1.59 -4.33
CA LEU A 208 -0.65 1.46 -4.50
C LEU A 208 -1.20 0.32 -3.63
N ARG A 209 -2.32 0.57 -2.98
CA ARG A 209 -3.18 -0.47 -2.41
C ARG A 209 -4.37 -0.66 -3.34
N TRP A 210 -4.62 -1.87 -3.77
CA TRP A 210 -5.72 -2.19 -4.66
C TRP A 210 -6.92 -2.68 -3.83
N ASP A 211 -7.97 -1.89 -3.85
CA ASP A 211 -9.26 -2.21 -3.24
C ASP A 211 -9.89 -3.40 -3.92
N ALA A 212 -10.55 -4.28 -3.15
CA ALA A 212 -11.28 -5.44 -3.65
C ALA A 212 -10.47 -6.31 -4.64
N ALA A 213 -9.14 -6.42 -4.46
CA ALA A 213 -8.25 -7.09 -5.42
C ALA A 213 -8.63 -8.54 -5.70
N LYS A 214 -9.23 -9.26 -4.74
CA LYS A 214 -9.69 -10.63 -4.98
C LYS A 214 -10.81 -10.74 -6.02
N HIS A 215 -11.47 -9.64 -6.35
CA HIS A 215 -12.53 -9.56 -7.36
C HIS A 215 -12.02 -9.27 -8.76
N ILE A 216 -10.73 -9.02 -8.92
CA ILE A 216 -10.05 -8.87 -10.20
C ILE A 216 -9.35 -10.19 -10.52
N GLY A 217 -9.54 -10.71 -11.74
CA GLY A 217 -8.95 -11.96 -12.18
C GLY A 217 -7.43 -11.92 -12.31
N VAL A 218 -6.84 -13.08 -12.55
CA VAL A 218 -5.43 -13.26 -12.87
C VAL A 218 -5.26 -13.80 -14.30
N PRO A 219 -4.07 -13.77 -14.92
CA PRO A 219 -3.86 -14.22 -16.28
C PRO A 219 -4.37 -15.64 -16.59
N SER A 220 -4.25 -16.58 -15.66
CA SER A 220 -4.82 -17.93 -15.84
C SER A 220 -6.36 -17.96 -15.88
N GLU A 221 -7.00 -16.90 -15.40
CA GLU A 221 -8.46 -16.69 -15.48
C GLU A 221 -8.85 -15.84 -16.68
N GLY A 222 -7.87 -15.42 -17.51
CA GLY A 222 -8.09 -14.63 -18.72
C GLY A 222 -7.99 -13.11 -18.51
N ASP A 223 -7.51 -12.65 -17.38
CA ASP A 223 -7.38 -11.23 -17.06
C ASP A 223 -5.91 -10.79 -16.91
N ASP A 224 -5.39 -10.05 -17.87
CA ASP A 224 -4.05 -9.47 -17.86
C ASP A 224 -3.96 -8.13 -17.09
N PHE A 225 -4.97 -7.79 -16.27
CA PHE A 225 -5.04 -6.53 -15.54
C PHE A 225 -3.77 -6.27 -14.71
N TRP A 226 -3.38 -7.21 -13.86
CA TRP A 226 -2.22 -7.05 -12.97
C TRP A 226 -0.94 -6.83 -13.73
N LYS A 227 -0.72 -7.56 -14.81
CA LYS A 227 0.43 -7.38 -15.71
C LYS A 227 0.48 -5.98 -16.31
N SER A 228 -0.71 -5.44 -16.67
CA SER A 228 -0.82 -4.12 -17.26
C SER A 228 -0.55 -3.00 -16.27
N VAL A 229 -1.11 -3.06 -15.03
CA VAL A 229 -1.10 -1.94 -14.11
C VAL A 229 0.13 -1.88 -13.19
N THR A 230 0.86 -3.01 -13.02
CA THR A 230 2.01 -3.07 -12.08
C THR A 230 3.37 -2.77 -12.71
N GLN A 231 3.44 -2.54 -14.02
CA GLN A 231 4.69 -2.34 -14.76
C GLN A 231 5.41 -0.99 -14.52
N TYR A 232 4.84 -0.11 -13.71
CA TYR A 232 5.31 1.27 -13.58
C TYR A 232 6.34 1.48 -12.46
N GLY A 233 6.79 0.41 -11.79
CA GLY A 233 7.83 0.46 -10.77
C GLY A 233 7.37 1.08 -9.45
N LEU A 234 6.07 1.05 -9.16
CA LEU A 234 5.49 1.35 -7.86
C LEU A 234 5.40 0.07 -7.02
N TYR A 235 5.45 0.20 -5.70
CA TYR A 235 5.04 -0.91 -4.83
C TYR A 235 3.53 -1.14 -4.98
N ASN A 236 3.12 -2.42 -5.05
CA ASN A 236 1.71 -2.77 -5.22
C ASN A 236 1.31 -3.83 -4.19
N TYR A 237 0.20 -3.63 -3.51
CA TYR A 237 -0.43 -4.69 -2.75
C TYR A 237 -1.95 -4.68 -2.91
N GLY A 238 -2.55 -5.85 -2.84
CA GLY A 238 -3.98 -6.04 -3.03
C GLY A 238 -4.68 -6.48 -1.76
N GLU A 239 -5.90 -5.98 -1.58
CA GLU A 239 -6.80 -6.49 -0.55
C GLU A 239 -7.37 -7.83 -0.98
N ILE A 240 -6.93 -8.89 -0.32
CA ILE A 240 -7.49 -10.22 -0.46
C ILE A 240 -8.18 -10.59 0.85
N LEU A 241 -9.50 -10.45 0.89
CA LEU A 241 -10.31 -10.87 2.04
C LEU A 241 -10.58 -12.35 1.97
N GLY A 242 -10.21 -13.08 3.01
CA GLY A 242 -10.31 -14.54 3.11
C GLY A 242 -8.96 -15.19 3.38
N GLY A 243 -8.94 -16.50 3.31
CA GLY A 243 -7.74 -17.30 3.56
C GLY A 243 -7.71 -18.55 2.68
N PRO A 244 -6.74 -19.46 2.90
CA PRO A 244 -6.53 -20.64 2.05
C PRO A 244 -7.73 -21.57 1.92
N ASP A 245 -8.60 -21.62 2.93
CA ASP A 245 -9.80 -22.46 2.92
C ASP A 245 -11.04 -21.75 2.35
N ASP A 246 -10.91 -20.46 2.02
CA ASP A 246 -11.99 -19.67 1.43
C ASP A 246 -11.91 -19.73 -0.10
N ARG A 247 -12.87 -20.43 -0.70
CA ARG A 247 -12.93 -20.60 -2.16
C ARG A 247 -13.09 -19.29 -2.94
N SER A 248 -13.53 -18.22 -2.29
CA SER A 248 -13.64 -16.91 -2.94
C SER A 248 -12.28 -16.31 -3.27
N THR A 249 -11.22 -16.71 -2.58
CA THR A 249 -9.85 -16.28 -2.86
C THR A 249 -9.19 -17.07 -4.00
N GLY A 250 -9.88 -18.06 -4.54
CA GLY A 250 -9.31 -19.05 -5.44
C GLY A 250 -8.62 -20.18 -4.70
N ASN A 251 -7.61 -20.77 -5.30
CA ASN A 251 -6.75 -21.78 -4.70
C ASN A 251 -5.33 -21.22 -4.48
N GLU A 252 -4.44 -22.06 -3.97
CA GLU A 252 -3.05 -21.68 -3.74
C GLU A 252 -2.32 -21.25 -5.04
N ASP A 253 -2.70 -21.80 -6.19
CA ASP A 253 -2.07 -21.43 -7.47
C ASP A 253 -2.51 -20.04 -7.94
N ILE A 254 -3.79 -19.71 -7.80
CA ILE A 254 -4.32 -18.36 -8.04
C ILE A 254 -3.62 -17.35 -7.12
N MET A 255 -3.44 -17.71 -5.83
CA MET A 255 -2.75 -16.82 -4.89
C MET A 255 -1.28 -16.62 -5.26
N LYS A 256 -0.57 -17.67 -5.69
CA LYS A 256 0.81 -17.54 -6.19
C LYS A 256 0.87 -16.61 -7.40
N GLU A 257 -0.09 -16.74 -8.32
CA GLU A 257 -0.15 -15.88 -9.51
C GLU A 257 -0.41 -14.41 -9.15
N TYR A 258 -1.27 -14.10 -8.17
CA TYR A 258 -1.34 -12.74 -7.62
C TYR A 258 0.02 -12.25 -7.14
N THR A 259 0.77 -13.09 -6.44
CA THR A 259 2.06 -12.71 -5.86
C THR A 259 3.20 -12.56 -6.88
N ASP A 260 3.00 -12.94 -8.12
CA ASP A 260 3.90 -12.58 -9.22
C ASP A 260 3.84 -11.08 -9.55
N TYR A 261 2.72 -10.42 -9.25
CA TYR A 261 2.46 -9.02 -9.59
C TYR A 261 2.37 -8.09 -8.37
N ILE A 262 1.73 -8.53 -7.29
CA ILE A 262 1.42 -7.71 -6.11
C ILE A 262 1.74 -8.47 -4.82
N SER A 263 1.96 -7.75 -3.73
CA SER A 263 1.83 -8.32 -2.40
C SER A 263 0.34 -8.45 -2.04
N VAL A 264 -0.01 -9.33 -1.10
CA VAL A 264 -1.40 -9.59 -0.74
C VAL A 264 -1.61 -9.53 0.78
N THR A 265 -2.79 -9.13 1.20
CA THR A 265 -3.15 -9.15 2.62
C THR A 265 -3.39 -10.58 3.11
N ASP A 266 -2.90 -10.91 4.31
CA ASP A 266 -3.28 -12.14 5.03
C ASP A 266 -4.38 -11.82 6.06
N SER A 267 -5.60 -11.65 5.56
CA SER A 267 -6.75 -11.18 6.35
C SER A 267 -7.17 -12.17 7.43
N ASN A 268 -7.08 -13.49 7.16
CA ASN A 268 -7.40 -14.52 8.14
C ASN A 268 -6.38 -14.54 9.28
N TYR A 269 -5.11 -14.32 8.99
CA TYR A 269 -4.10 -14.22 10.04
C TYR A 269 -4.36 -12.99 10.92
N GLY A 270 -4.67 -11.84 10.32
CA GLY A 270 -5.07 -10.65 11.09
C GLY A 270 -6.27 -10.92 12.01
N LYS A 271 -7.28 -11.64 11.51
CA LYS A 271 -8.43 -12.06 12.32
C LYS A 271 -8.01 -12.97 13.48
N GLU A 272 -7.20 -13.98 13.22
CA GLU A 272 -6.70 -14.91 14.25
C GLU A 272 -5.94 -14.18 15.35
N LEU A 273 -5.05 -13.24 14.98
CA LEU A 273 -4.28 -12.46 15.94
C LEU A 273 -5.19 -11.69 16.91
N ARG A 274 -6.12 -10.89 16.38
CA ARG A 274 -7.00 -10.08 17.24
C ARG A 274 -7.99 -10.91 18.04
N ASP A 275 -8.56 -11.99 17.48
CA ASP A 275 -9.48 -12.87 18.19
C ASP A 275 -8.79 -13.63 19.34
N SER A 276 -7.57 -14.10 19.11
CA SER A 276 -6.76 -14.75 20.15
C SER A 276 -6.52 -13.81 21.30
N PHE A 277 -6.00 -12.61 21.06
CA PHE A 277 -5.74 -11.66 22.14
C PHE A 277 -7.02 -11.14 22.79
N ASN A 278 -8.10 -11.00 22.06
CA ASN A 278 -9.40 -10.61 22.62
C ASN A 278 -9.97 -11.69 23.55
N SER A 279 -9.67 -12.96 23.28
CA SER A 279 -10.05 -14.08 24.16
C SER A 279 -9.04 -14.37 25.27
N GLY A 280 -8.00 -13.54 25.42
CA GLY A 280 -6.95 -13.69 26.42
C GLY A 280 -5.95 -14.82 26.14
N LYS A 281 -5.85 -15.25 24.88
CA LYS A 281 -4.95 -16.33 24.43
C LYS A 281 -3.83 -15.77 23.55
N ALA A 282 -2.70 -16.48 23.51
CA ALA A 282 -1.68 -16.23 22.51
C ALA A 282 -2.09 -16.87 21.16
N PRO A 283 -1.88 -16.20 20.01
CA PRO A 283 -2.09 -16.82 18.71
C PRO A 283 -1.10 -17.96 18.50
N THR A 284 -1.51 -19.01 17.79
CA THR A 284 -0.71 -20.22 17.58
C THR A 284 -0.19 -20.37 16.15
N SER A 285 -0.87 -19.77 15.18
CA SER A 285 -0.45 -19.76 13.77
C SER A 285 0.69 -18.79 13.52
N SER A 286 1.48 -19.09 12.53
CA SER A 286 2.58 -18.24 12.06
C SER A 286 2.23 -17.42 10.82
N GLY A 287 1.03 -17.56 10.30
CA GLY A 287 0.50 -16.91 9.11
C GLY A 287 -0.27 -17.89 8.23
N ASN A 288 -1.42 -17.49 7.70
CA ASN A 288 -2.26 -18.43 6.95
C ASN A 288 -1.67 -18.75 5.57
N TRP A 289 -1.36 -17.70 4.79
CA TRP A 289 -0.80 -17.91 3.45
C TRP A 289 0.66 -18.35 3.48
N SER A 290 1.45 -17.92 4.48
CA SER A 290 2.83 -18.38 4.61
C SER A 290 2.92 -19.88 4.91
N GLU A 291 1.98 -20.43 5.68
CA GLU A 291 1.87 -21.88 5.93
C GLU A 291 1.50 -22.68 4.68
N LYS A 292 0.95 -22.01 3.65
CA LYS A 292 0.64 -22.57 2.32
C LYS A 292 1.74 -22.29 1.29
N GLY A 293 2.88 -21.76 1.71
CA GLY A 293 4.04 -21.58 0.86
C GLY A 293 4.11 -20.25 0.12
N ILE A 294 3.23 -19.29 0.44
CA ILE A 294 3.41 -17.91 -0.03
C ILE A 294 4.54 -17.27 0.77
N SER A 295 5.51 -16.69 0.07
CA SER A 295 6.66 -16.07 0.71
C SER A 295 6.27 -14.85 1.54
N ASN A 296 6.84 -14.68 2.71
CA ASN A 296 6.55 -13.57 3.62
C ASN A 296 6.75 -12.20 2.99
N ASP A 297 7.72 -12.05 2.08
CA ASP A 297 7.96 -10.80 1.35
C ASP A 297 6.85 -10.43 0.36
N LYS A 298 5.87 -11.31 0.17
CA LYS A 298 4.66 -11.09 -0.61
C LYS A 298 3.41 -10.91 0.27
N LEU A 299 3.58 -10.88 1.60
CA LEU A 299 2.47 -10.81 2.53
C LEU A 299 2.47 -9.47 3.29
N LEU A 300 1.28 -8.91 3.40
CA LEU A 300 1.01 -7.77 4.26
C LEU A 300 0.16 -8.22 5.45
N TYR A 301 0.70 -8.02 6.65
CA TYR A 301 0.05 -8.37 7.91
C TYR A 301 -0.54 -7.15 8.60
N TRP A 302 -1.73 -7.30 9.15
CA TRP A 302 -2.42 -6.25 9.89
C TRP A 302 -3.30 -6.85 10.99
N GLY A 303 -3.48 -6.13 12.08
CA GLY A 303 -4.38 -6.53 13.17
C GLY A 303 -5.80 -5.99 12.97
N GLU A 304 -5.93 -4.85 12.28
CA GLU A 304 -7.18 -4.11 12.09
C GLU A 304 -7.14 -3.34 10.76
N SER A 305 -8.29 -3.19 10.11
CA SER A 305 -8.49 -2.37 8.93
C SER A 305 -9.70 -1.44 9.10
N HIS A 306 -9.90 -0.54 8.14
CA HIS A 306 -11.09 0.33 8.11
C HIS A 306 -12.39 -0.48 8.02
N ASP A 307 -12.39 -1.62 7.32
CA ASP A 307 -13.56 -2.48 7.20
C ASP A 307 -13.90 -3.20 8.51
N THR A 308 -12.89 -3.74 9.20
CA THR A 308 -13.13 -4.38 10.50
C THR A 308 -13.58 -3.39 11.57
N TRP A 309 -13.21 -2.11 11.43
CA TRP A 309 -13.62 -1.04 12.34
C TRP A 309 -14.97 -0.43 11.97
N SER A 310 -15.16 -0.06 10.69
CA SER A 310 -16.27 0.79 10.27
C SER A 310 -17.40 0.04 9.57
N ASN A 311 -17.12 -1.14 9.01
CA ASN A 311 -18.04 -1.86 8.14
C ASN A 311 -18.57 -3.16 8.77
N ASN A 312 -19.15 -3.09 9.91
CA ASN A 312 -19.74 -4.08 10.84
C ASN A 312 -20.11 -5.49 10.33
N LYS A 313 -19.67 -5.95 9.15
CA LYS A 313 -20.09 -7.22 8.55
C LYS A 313 -18.98 -8.04 7.93
N ASP A 314 -17.79 -7.48 7.76
CA ASP A 314 -16.72 -8.13 7.01
C ASP A 314 -15.59 -8.63 7.92
N TRP A 315 -15.31 -9.94 7.83
CA TRP A 315 -14.13 -10.64 8.38
C TRP A 315 -13.80 -10.40 9.86
N GLY A 316 -14.84 -10.29 10.70
CA GLY A 316 -14.70 -10.16 12.13
C GLY A 316 -14.44 -8.73 12.57
N PHE A 317 -15.25 -8.30 13.50
CA PHE A 317 -15.23 -6.94 14.04
C PHE A 317 -13.99 -6.67 14.88
N SER A 318 -13.54 -5.43 14.83
CA SER A 318 -12.55 -4.92 15.77
C SER A 318 -13.06 -3.72 16.57
N ASN A 319 -14.21 -3.18 16.19
CA ASN A 319 -14.78 -1.96 16.78
C ASN A 319 -15.17 -2.08 18.27
N GLU A 320 -15.37 -3.29 18.77
CA GLU A 320 -15.59 -3.57 20.20
C GLU A 320 -14.32 -4.00 20.93
N MET A 321 -13.21 -4.19 20.21
CA MET A 321 -11.93 -4.58 20.79
C MET A 321 -11.18 -3.37 21.33
N SER A 322 -10.57 -3.53 22.50
CA SER A 322 -9.73 -2.48 23.07
C SER A 322 -8.51 -2.21 22.20
N GLN A 323 -7.97 -0.99 22.27
CA GLN A 323 -6.74 -0.64 21.56
C GLN A 323 -5.59 -1.57 21.93
N ASN A 324 -5.47 -2.00 23.20
CA ASN A 324 -4.43 -2.93 23.65
C ASN A 324 -4.49 -4.30 22.96
N VAL A 325 -5.68 -4.79 22.59
CA VAL A 325 -5.83 -6.04 21.81
C VAL A 325 -5.23 -5.86 20.44
N ILE A 326 -5.53 -4.74 19.80
CA ILE A 326 -5.04 -4.43 18.44
C ILE A 326 -3.54 -4.17 18.45
N ASP A 327 -3.01 -3.45 19.46
CA ASP A 327 -1.58 -3.22 19.58
C ASP A 327 -0.79 -4.53 19.75
N ARG A 328 -1.33 -5.50 20.50
CA ARG A 328 -0.73 -6.85 20.60
C ARG A 328 -0.79 -7.62 19.29
N ALA A 329 -1.92 -7.56 18.58
CA ALA A 329 -2.05 -8.18 17.26
C ALA A 329 -1.04 -7.56 16.28
N TYR A 330 -0.91 -6.24 16.29
CA TYR A 330 0.08 -5.52 15.49
C TYR A 330 1.52 -5.87 15.89
N ALA A 331 1.80 -6.01 17.19
CA ALA A 331 3.13 -6.39 17.67
C ALA A 331 3.58 -7.73 17.11
N VAL A 332 2.69 -8.73 17.08
CA VAL A 332 2.99 -10.03 16.46
C VAL A 332 3.17 -9.87 14.95
N ALA A 333 2.24 -9.21 14.27
CA ALA A 333 2.31 -8.97 12.83
C ALA A 333 3.62 -8.31 12.41
N ALA A 334 3.97 -7.18 13.04
CA ALA A 334 5.16 -6.40 12.73
C ALA A 334 6.47 -7.03 13.24
N SER A 335 6.41 -8.01 14.14
CA SER A 335 7.62 -8.71 14.59
C SER A 335 8.04 -9.85 13.66
N ARG A 336 7.26 -10.20 12.65
CA ARG A 336 7.59 -11.26 11.67
C ARG A 336 8.65 -10.80 10.66
N ASN A 337 9.41 -11.75 10.15
CA ASN A 337 10.48 -11.47 9.20
C ASN A 337 9.96 -11.31 7.77
N LYS A 338 10.46 -10.33 7.06
CA LYS A 338 10.17 -10.06 5.64
C LYS A 338 8.70 -9.78 5.30
N VAL A 339 7.87 -9.45 6.27
CA VAL A 339 6.49 -9.04 6.00
C VAL A 339 6.41 -7.52 5.95
N THR A 340 5.49 -6.99 5.16
CA THR A 340 5.04 -5.62 5.33
C THR A 340 3.98 -5.59 6.42
N ALA A 341 4.06 -4.70 7.39
CA ALA A 341 3.06 -4.59 8.44
C ALA A 341 2.29 -3.28 8.35
N LEU A 342 0.97 -3.33 8.60
CA LEU A 342 0.11 -2.16 8.54
C LEU A 342 -0.55 -1.91 9.90
N TYR A 343 -0.45 -0.67 10.37
CA TYR A 343 -1.13 -0.14 11.54
C TYR A 343 -2.26 0.80 11.11
N PHE A 344 -3.47 0.53 11.58
CA PHE A 344 -4.65 1.34 11.27
C PHE A 344 -4.86 2.46 12.29
N SER A 345 -4.97 3.70 11.84
CA SER A 345 -5.34 4.82 12.69
C SER A 345 -6.86 4.92 12.79
N ARG A 346 -7.40 4.51 13.93
CA ARG A 346 -8.84 4.49 14.19
C ARG A 346 -9.47 5.87 14.06
N PRO A 347 -10.57 6.02 13.31
CA PRO A 347 -11.40 7.23 13.37
C PRO A 347 -12.08 7.37 14.74
N SER A 348 -12.69 8.53 15.00
CA SER A 348 -13.32 8.84 16.28
C SER A 348 -14.58 8.02 16.56
N SER A 349 -15.26 7.53 15.51
CA SER A 349 -16.51 6.78 15.59
C SER A 349 -16.38 5.37 15.03
N THR A 350 -17.10 4.42 15.63
CA THR A 350 -17.31 3.07 15.10
C THR A 350 -18.54 2.98 14.21
N ASN A 351 -19.37 4.02 14.18
CA ASN A 351 -20.55 4.06 13.33
C ASN A 351 -20.16 4.63 11.96
N LYS A 352 -20.24 3.79 10.93
CA LYS A 352 -19.85 4.15 9.55
C LYS A 352 -20.55 5.38 9.01
N GLU A 353 -21.80 5.65 9.40
CA GLU A 353 -22.55 6.83 8.96
C GLU A 353 -22.10 8.13 9.66
N SER A 354 -21.35 8.00 10.75
CA SER A 354 -20.85 9.13 11.54
C SER A 354 -19.44 9.54 11.16
N ILE A 355 -18.66 8.67 10.50
CA ILE A 355 -17.31 8.99 10.03
C ILE A 355 -17.42 9.87 8.79
N LYS A 356 -16.91 11.08 8.88
CA LYS A 356 -16.96 12.06 7.79
C LYS A 356 -15.66 12.04 6.99
N MET A 357 -15.81 12.18 5.70
CA MET A 357 -14.69 12.31 4.79
C MET A 357 -13.79 13.49 5.19
N GLY A 358 -12.50 13.24 5.31
CA GLY A 358 -11.52 14.23 5.79
C GLY A 358 -11.37 14.29 7.31
N GLU A 359 -11.94 13.34 8.05
CA GLU A 359 -11.79 13.28 9.51
C GLU A 359 -10.46 12.63 9.92
N LYS A 360 -9.61 13.39 10.60
CA LYS A 360 -8.36 12.87 11.12
C LYS A 360 -8.60 11.83 12.22
N GLY A 361 -7.97 10.67 12.09
CA GLY A 361 -8.05 9.60 13.07
C GLY A 361 -7.17 9.81 14.30
N SER A 362 -7.13 8.77 15.13
CA SER A 362 -6.38 8.73 16.38
C SER A 362 -4.87 8.90 16.19
N THR A 363 -4.24 9.63 17.11
CA THR A 363 -2.77 9.77 17.18
C THR A 363 -2.10 8.68 18.02
N HIS A 364 -2.81 7.62 18.39
CA HIS A 364 -2.27 6.53 19.22
C HIS A 364 -1.06 5.82 18.57
N TYR A 365 -0.91 5.90 17.27
CA TYR A 365 0.29 5.44 16.53
C TYR A 365 1.60 6.05 17.06
N THR A 366 1.54 7.13 17.84
CA THR A 366 2.71 7.76 18.49
C THR A 366 3.01 7.19 19.88
N SER A 367 2.24 6.22 20.36
CA SER A 367 2.48 5.57 21.65
C SER A 367 3.87 4.94 21.71
N SER A 368 4.42 4.79 22.93
CA SER A 368 5.75 4.21 23.10
C SER A 368 5.81 2.77 22.61
N GLU A 369 4.72 2.03 22.80
CA GLU A 369 4.59 0.64 22.42
C GLU A 369 4.65 0.49 20.89
N VAL A 370 3.80 1.18 20.15
CA VAL A 370 3.77 1.13 18.67
C VAL A 370 5.10 1.62 18.09
N ALA A 371 5.65 2.71 18.62
CA ALA A 371 6.93 3.24 18.15
C ALA A 371 8.10 2.26 18.36
N GLN A 372 8.10 1.49 19.45
CA GLN A 372 9.14 0.50 19.71
C GLN A 372 8.98 -0.74 18.82
N ILE A 373 7.75 -1.18 18.57
CA ILE A 373 7.45 -2.26 17.62
C ILE A 373 7.98 -1.89 16.23
N ASN A 374 7.69 -0.69 15.75
CA ASN A 374 8.17 -0.22 14.43
C ASN A 374 9.71 -0.18 14.35
N LYS A 375 10.37 0.33 15.40
CA LYS A 375 11.83 0.35 15.47
C LYS A 375 12.42 -1.05 15.53
N PHE A 376 11.78 -1.98 16.23
CA PHE A 376 12.18 -3.38 16.24
C PHE A 376 12.05 -3.99 14.84
N HIS A 377 10.92 -3.81 14.17
CA HIS A 377 10.71 -4.24 12.79
C HIS A 377 11.83 -3.75 11.88
N ASN A 378 12.07 -2.43 11.85
CA ASN A 378 13.08 -1.81 11.00
C ASN A 378 14.51 -2.29 11.30
N ALA A 379 14.84 -2.51 12.59
CA ALA A 379 16.17 -2.98 13.01
C ALA A 379 16.40 -4.46 12.74
N MET A 380 15.32 -5.26 12.71
CA MET A 380 15.39 -6.71 12.56
C MET A 380 15.13 -7.21 11.13
N ASP A 381 14.96 -6.30 10.19
CA ASP A 381 14.79 -6.66 8.79
C ASP A 381 15.91 -7.57 8.28
N GLY A 382 15.54 -8.57 7.47
CA GLY A 382 16.45 -9.58 6.92
C GLY A 382 16.90 -10.66 7.91
N LYS A 383 16.60 -10.54 9.22
CA LYS A 383 16.95 -11.54 10.22
C LYS A 383 15.83 -12.57 10.36
N ALA A 384 16.15 -13.84 10.21
CA ALA A 384 15.17 -14.93 10.38
C ALA A 384 14.46 -14.83 11.74
N ASP A 385 13.18 -15.13 11.77
CA ASP A 385 12.37 -15.19 12.98
C ASP A 385 12.11 -16.64 13.41
N TYR A 386 11.91 -16.82 14.70
CA TYR A 386 11.44 -18.06 15.31
C TYR A 386 10.26 -17.72 16.21
N TYR A 387 9.11 -18.28 15.88
CA TYR A 387 7.86 -18.06 16.59
C TYR A 387 7.58 -19.25 17.52
N THR A 388 7.39 -18.96 18.79
CA THR A 388 7.03 -19.96 19.79
C THR A 388 5.90 -19.46 20.65
N VAL A 389 5.05 -20.38 21.12
CA VAL A 389 4.00 -20.09 22.10
C VAL A 389 4.25 -20.97 23.33
N SER A 390 4.42 -20.35 24.49
CA SER A 390 4.60 -21.02 25.77
C SER A 390 3.89 -20.25 26.86
N ASP A 391 3.21 -20.96 27.75
CA ASP A 391 2.55 -20.43 28.95
C ASP A 391 1.61 -19.24 28.66
N GLY A 392 0.92 -19.27 27.52
CA GLY A 392 0.01 -18.21 27.10
C GLY A 392 0.72 -16.95 26.56
N CYS A 393 2.03 -17.03 26.28
CA CYS A 393 2.82 -15.95 25.68
C CYS A 393 3.23 -16.34 24.25
N SER A 394 3.11 -15.38 23.32
CA SER A 394 3.78 -15.44 22.02
C SER A 394 5.17 -14.83 22.15
N VAL A 395 6.18 -15.58 21.70
CA VAL A 395 7.57 -15.12 21.69
C VAL A 395 8.10 -15.21 20.26
N ILE A 396 8.54 -14.08 19.73
CA ILE A 396 9.15 -13.99 18.40
C ILE A 396 10.59 -13.54 18.59
N THR A 397 11.51 -14.46 18.38
CA THR A 397 12.94 -14.16 18.44
C THR A 397 13.49 -13.93 17.05
N ARG A 398 14.47 -13.05 16.92
CA ARG A 398 15.15 -12.73 15.65
C ARG A 398 16.62 -13.18 15.76
N LYS A 399 17.09 -13.89 14.75
CA LYS A 399 18.47 -14.38 14.71
C LYS A 399 19.46 -13.22 14.88
N ASP A 400 20.37 -13.35 15.84
CA ASP A 400 21.41 -12.35 16.13
C ASP A 400 20.86 -10.93 16.41
N GLY A 401 19.64 -10.83 16.94
CA GLY A 401 18.97 -9.55 17.13
C GLY A 401 18.33 -9.36 18.49
N GLY A 402 17.12 -9.85 18.65
CA GLY A 402 16.31 -9.61 19.83
C GLY A 402 15.02 -10.43 19.84
N ALA A 403 14.19 -10.18 20.83
CA ALA A 403 12.90 -10.83 20.99
C ALA A 403 11.85 -9.80 21.43
#